data_a10a462699e0bdd7454b4e3f208f8aa8
#
_entry.id   a10a462699e0bdd7454b4e3f208f8aa8
#
_cell.length_a   1.000
_cell.length_b   1.000
_cell.length_c   1.000
_cell.angle_alpha   90.00
_cell.angle_beta   90.00
_cell.angle_gamma   90.00
#
_symmetry.space_group_name_H-M   'P 1'
#
loop_
_entity.id
_entity.type
_entity.pdbx_description
1 polymer ?
#
loop_
_entity_poly.entity_id
_entity_poly.type
_entity_poly.pdbx_seq_one_letter_code
_entity_poly.pdbx_strand_id
1 'polypeptide(L)'
;MLLLHYVACALTVAIPIGQALKGKVPTRITYAASWACRSLALILVVATLTTLAYTTQQVHALNQARPAVLQGNGYSVSFNGFRYKTSDIQNLQGWSKEQIESDNVILASAENLVYTSYESIEAYRAGKNESGSLKSDQSLGRTFLYVNREYLDSNPESLPAGLPPLDDLEGRSGLSVYYPQELEKRTDDIRRLASSTFDSADSSSSSNNLEASRAELSELRAYESVTRSYTYGDGTKANYFVQNPIIVYVPKTVLTDRTEMLVAAFSQNGAFIKDRQKALDSLKGSAARSYVGEILPVSEKYFSLTSRMQSEQRISLYALIILSVLCLVTLLEYARVYCAEHQQRIARSFTYGMHPTLTFRGVLIGEAVLTILVISYGVLQLTSLAHEQYLNAGAETASVIAVLATVLFTSTVIVSIGTSLWSFGRGYRVTVANHARKEMY
;
A
#
# COMPACT_ATOMS: atom_id res chain seq x y z
N MET A 1 -11.73 -16.78 -3.86
CA MET A 1 -12.53 -17.85 -3.24
C MET A 1 -13.06 -18.84 -4.27
N LEU A 2 -13.85 -18.47 -5.29
CA LEU A 2 -14.39 -19.37 -6.32
C LEU A 2 -13.31 -20.16 -7.08
N LEU A 3 -12.20 -19.54 -7.45
CA LEU A 3 -11.10 -20.19 -8.16
C LEU A 3 -10.44 -21.30 -7.30
N LEU A 4 -10.27 -21.06 -6.00
CA LEU A 4 -9.75 -22.03 -5.03
C LEU A 4 -10.69 -23.25 -4.86
N HIS A 5 -11.99 -22.98 -4.83
CA HIS A 5 -13.01 -24.05 -4.78
C HIS A 5 -13.00 -24.87 -6.07
N TYR A 6 -12.88 -24.22 -7.23
CA TYR A 6 -12.77 -24.90 -8.53
C TYR A 6 -11.49 -25.74 -8.66
N VAL A 7 -10.35 -25.23 -8.21
CA VAL A 7 -9.07 -25.97 -8.22
C VAL A 7 -9.13 -27.14 -7.24
N ALA A 8 -9.69 -26.98 -6.04
CA ALA A 8 -9.88 -28.07 -5.08
C ALA A 8 -10.84 -29.14 -5.61
N CYS A 9 -11.96 -28.75 -6.24
CA CYS A 9 -12.89 -29.68 -6.87
C CYS A 9 -12.27 -30.37 -8.10
N ALA A 10 -11.53 -29.64 -8.95
CA ALA A 10 -10.85 -30.23 -10.11
C ALA A 10 -9.78 -31.23 -9.70
N LEU A 11 -9.03 -30.96 -8.61
CA LEU A 11 -8.04 -31.89 -8.06
C LEU A 11 -8.68 -33.13 -7.43
N THR A 12 -9.82 -32.99 -6.75
CA THR A 12 -10.57 -34.13 -6.19
C THR A 12 -11.23 -34.96 -7.28
N VAL A 13 -11.70 -34.38 -8.36
CA VAL A 13 -12.29 -35.07 -9.52
C VAL A 13 -11.23 -35.74 -10.40
N ALA A 14 -10.05 -35.15 -10.51
CA ALA A 14 -8.93 -35.70 -11.28
C ALA A 14 -8.29 -36.95 -10.63
N ILE A 15 -8.53 -37.19 -9.35
CA ILE A 15 -8.13 -38.45 -8.68
C ILE A 15 -9.30 -39.42 -8.83
N PRO A 16 -9.21 -40.47 -9.68
CA PRO A 16 -10.27 -41.47 -9.78
C PRO A 16 -10.35 -42.23 -8.47
N ILE A 17 -11.22 -41.82 -7.57
CA ILE A 17 -11.41 -42.41 -6.22
C ILE A 17 -11.60 -43.92 -6.31
N GLY A 18 -12.29 -44.41 -7.36
CA GLY A 18 -12.47 -45.82 -7.61
C GLY A 18 -11.19 -46.58 -7.98
N GLN A 19 -10.19 -45.93 -8.57
CA GLN A 19 -8.89 -46.55 -8.85
C GLN A 19 -7.95 -46.43 -7.65
N ALA A 20 -8.03 -45.34 -6.87
CA ALA A 20 -7.30 -45.20 -5.63
C ALA A 20 -7.68 -46.24 -4.59
N LEU A 21 -8.97 -46.54 -4.48
CA LEU A 21 -9.49 -47.63 -3.63
C LEU A 21 -9.06 -49.04 -4.08
N LYS A 22 -8.76 -49.25 -5.37
CA LYS A 22 -8.27 -50.52 -5.91
C LYS A 22 -6.75 -50.65 -5.96
N GLY A 23 -6.02 -49.71 -5.41
CA GLY A 23 -4.54 -49.72 -5.34
C GLY A 23 -3.82 -49.62 -6.70
N LYS A 24 -4.53 -49.21 -7.77
CA LYS A 24 -4.01 -49.18 -9.15
C LYS A 24 -3.74 -47.76 -9.70
N VAL A 25 -3.66 -46.75 -8.84
CA VAL A 25 -3.34 -45.40 -9.30
C VAL A 25 -1.86 -45.31 -9.68
N PRO A 26 -1.51 -44.75 -10.86
CA PRO A 26 -0.12 -44.51 -11.20
C PRO A 26 0.53 -43.61 -10.14
N THR A 27 1.43 -44.17 -9.35
CA THR A 27 2.08 -43.50 -8.20
C THR A 27 2.74 -42.17 -8.57
N ARG A 28 3.29 -42.08 -9.80
CA ARG A 28 3.91 -40.84 -10.33
C ARG A 28 2.93 -39.66 -10.47
N ILE A 29 1.70 -39.91 -10.92
CA ILE A 29 0.67 -38.86 -11.06
C ILE A 29 0.23 -38.37 -9.68
N THR A 30 0.02 -39.30 -8.74
CA THR A 30 -0.38 -38.97 -7.37
C THR A 30 0.72 -38.17 -6.66
N TYR A 31 1.98 -38.55 -6.88
CA TYR A 31 3.12 -37.83 -6.36
C TYR A 31 3.21 -36.39 -6.89
N ALA A 32 3.14 -36.22 -8.22
CA ALA A 32 3.17 -34.89 -8.86
C ALA A 32 1.99 -34.01 -8.40
N ALA A 33 0.79 -34.58 -8.30
CA ALA A 33 -0.40 -33.86 -7.82
C ALA A 33 -0.25 -33.42 -6.36
N SER A 34 0.22 -34.30 -5.49
CA SER A 34 0.46 -33.98 -4.07
C SER A 34 1.50 -32.88 -3.90
N TRP A 35 2.59 -32.92 -4.68
CA TRP A 35 3.61 -31.87 -4.68
C TRP A 35 3.07 -30.54 -5.18
N ALA A 36 2.29 -30.53 -6.26
CA ALA A 36 1.65 -29.35 -6.81
C ALA A 36 0.67 -28.70 -5.82
N CYS A 37 -0.19 -29.51 -5.17
CA CYS A 37 -1.12 -29.05 -4.14
C CYS A 37 -0.38 -28.39 -2.97
N ARG A 38 0.71 -29.00 -2.52
CA ARG A 38 1.53 -28.47 -1.46
C ARG A 38 2.19 -27.14 -1.85
N SER A 39 2.78 -27.07 -3.05
CA SER A 39 3.41 -25.86 -3.57
C SER A 39 2.41 -24.71 -3.64
N LEU A 40 1.20 -24.98 -4.13
CA LEU A 40 0.13 -24.00 -4.18
C LEU A 40 -0.29 -23.55 -2.76
N ALA A 41 -0.46 -24.49 -1.82
CA ALA A 41 -0.81 -24.16 -0.44
C ALA A 41 0.27 -23.26 0.21
N LEU A 42 1.55 -23.53 -0.02
CA LEU A 42 2.65 -22.72 0.49
C LEU A 42 2.65 -21.30 -0.10
N ILE A 43 2.43 -21.15 -1.42
CA ILE A 43 2.29 -19.86 -2.09
C ILE A 43 1.14 -19.07 -1.48
N LEU A 44 -0.01 -19.71 -1.25
CA LEU A 44 -1.17 -19.05 -0.66
C LEU A 44 -0.94 -18.64 0.80
N VAL A 45 -0.21 -19.42 1.58
CA VAL A 45 0.19 -19.06 2.96
C VAL A 45 1.04 -17.79 2.92
N VAL A 46 2.07 -17.73 2.05
CA VAL A 46 2.95 -16.55 1.95
C VAL A 46 2.19 -15.32 1.46
N ALA A 47 1.32 -15.45 0.45
CA ALA A 47 0.47 -14.36 -0.01
C ALA A 47 -0.46 -13.82 1.10
N THR A 48 -1.04 -14.73 1.89
CA THR A 48 -1.91 -14.34 3.02
C THR A 48 -1.12 -13.67 4.14
N LEU A 49 0.10 -14.15 4.43
CA LEU A 49 1.00 -13.50 5.40
C LEU A 49 1.37 -12.08 4.96
N THR A 50 1.64 -11.87 3.67
CA THR A 50 1.93 -10.55 3.11
C THR A 50 0.74 -9.61 3.30
N THR A 51 -0.47 -10.07 2.98
CA THR A 51 -1.70 -9.30 3.18
C THR A 51 -1.95 -8.99 4.67
N LEU A 52 -1.72 -9.96 5.56
CA LEU A 52 -1.88 -9.78 7.00
C LEU A 52 -0.89 -8.76 7.55
N ALA A 53 0.38 -8.80 7.12
CA ALA A 53 1.39 -7.83 7.53
C ALA A 53 1.01 -6.42 7.09
N TYR A 54 0.57 -6.25 5.83
CA TYR A 54 0.10 -4.98 5.29
C TYR A 54 -1.12 -4.44 6.06
N THR A 55 -2.17 -5.24 6.23
CA THR A 55 -3.39 -4.80 6.94
C THR A 55 -3.13 -4.49 8.40
N THR A 56 -2.24 -5.24 9.07
CA THR A 56 -1.86 -4.98 10.46
C THR A 56 -1.17 -3.62 10.61
N GLN A 57 -0.29 -3.28 9.68
CA GLN A 57 0.36 -1.98 9.66
C GLN A 57 -0.64 -0.85 9.39
N GLN A 58 -1.57 -1.02 8.42
CA GLN A 58 -2.61 -0.04 8.15
C GLN A 58 -3.47 0.22 9.39
N VAL A 59 -3.89 -0.83 10.09
CA VAL A 59 -4.64 -0.72 11.35
C VAL A 59 -3.82 0.00 12.43
N HIS A 60 -2.52 -0.28 12.52
CA HIS A 60 -1.65 0.42 13.47
C HIS A 60 -1.56 1.92 13.15
N ALA A 61 -1.33 2.29 11.89
CA ALA A 61 -1.29 3.69 11.44
C ALA A 61 -2.62 4.42 11.69
N LEU A 62 -3.75 3.75 11.44
CA LEU A 62 -5.08 4.28 11.75
C LEU A 62 -5.25 4.53 13.26
N ASN A 63 -4.84 3.59 14.11
CA ASN A 63 -4.93 3.76 15.55
C ASN A 63 -4.09 4.95 16.05
N GLN A 64 -2.93 5.20 15.45
CA GLN A 64 -2.12 6.38 15.74
C GLN A 64 -2.79 7.68 15.29
N ALA A 65 -3.53 7.66 14.18
CA ALA A 65 -4.22 8.83 13.65
C ALA A 65 -5.51 9.17 14.43
N ARG A 66 -6.07 8.24 15.18
CA ARG A 66 -7.36 8.38 15.86
C ARG A 66 -7.51 9.67 16.69
N PRO A 67 -6.56 10.07 17.55
CA PRO A 67 -6.70 11.30 18.32
C PRO A 67 -6.83 12.54 17.43
N ALA A 68 -5.97 12.68 16.41
CA ALA A 68 -6.00 13.81 15.50
C ALA A 68 -7.30 13.87 14.68
N VAL A 69 -7.79 12.72 14.21
CA VAL A 69 -9.06 12.63 13.46
C VAL A 69 -10.27 13.03 14.32
N LEU A 70 -10.28 12.63 15.60
CA LEU A 70 -11.38 12.97 16.51
C LEU A 70 -11.37 14.43 16.96
N GLN A 71 -10.20 15.07 16.96
CA GLN A 71 -10.04 16.49 17.27
C GLN A 71 -10.23 17.38 16.04
N GLY A 72 -10.01 16.83 14.83
CA GLY A 72 -10.06 17.58 13.58
C GLY A 72 -11.48 17.91 13.13
N ASN A 73 -11.74 19.17 12.82
CA ASN A 73 -13.04 19.71 12.37
C ASN A 73 -13.07 19.85 10.83
N GLY A 74 -12.80 18.77 10.09
CA GLY A 74 -12.82 18.81 8.63
C GLY A 74 -13.94 17.96 8.03
N TYR A 75 -14.54 18.44 6.93
CA TYR A 75 -15.52 17.72 6.14
C TYR A 75 -14.96 17.50 4.73
N SER A 76 -14.93 16.26 4.28
CA SER A 76 -14.53 15.94 2.92
C SER A 76 -15.73 16.08 1.99
N VAL A 77 -15.46 16.50 0.76
CA VAL A 77 -16.46 16.67 -0.29
C VAL A 77 -16.33 15.53 -1.30
N SER A 78 -17.45 14.89 -1.64
CA SER A 78 -17.49 13.94 -2.74
C SER A 78 -18.23 14.55 -3.93
N PHE A 79 -17.67 14.32 -5.15
CA PHE A 79 -18.30 14.78 -6.38
C PHE A 79 -19.01 13.63 -7.09
N ASN A 80 -20.27 13.88 -7.50
CA ASN A 80 -21.06 12.93 -8.28
C ASN A 80 -21.25 13.45 -9.71
N GLY A 81 -21.11 12.56 -10.70
CA GLY A 81 -21.36 12.90 -12.10
C GLY A 81 -20.35 13.85 -12.73
N PHE A 82 -19.27 14.17 -12.03
CA PHE A 82 -18.18 15.01 -12.54
C PHE A 82 -17.42 14.29 -13.66
N ARG A 83 -17.43 14.88 -14.85
CA ARG A 83 -16.82 14.29 -16.07
C ARG A 83 -15.61 15.05 -16.57
N TYR A 84 -15.03 15.95 -15.78
CA TYR A 84 -13.91 16.81 -16.17
C TYR A 84 -14.16 17.64 -17.43
N LYS A 85 -15.42 17.95 -17.76
CA LYS A 85 -15.75 18.91 -18.81
C LYS A 85 -15.50 20.33 -18.32
N THR A 86 -15.12 21.22 -19.23
CA THR A 86 -14.82 22.62 -18.91
C THR A 86 -16.01 23.30 -18.18
N SER A 87 -17.25 23.04 -18.59
CA SER A 87 -18.44 23.55 -17.91
C SER A 87 -18.59 23.08 -16.47
N ASP A 88 -18.25 21.80 -16.20
CA ASP A 88 -18.36 21.20 -14.88
C ASP A 88 -17.31 21.83 -13.94
N ILE A 89 -16.09 22.01 -14.46
CA ILE A 89 -14.99 22.67 -13.74
C ILE A 89 -15.38 24.12 -13.41
N GLN A 90 -15.87 24.90 -14.36
CA GLN A 90 -16.27 26.29 -14.15
C GLN A 90 -17.38 26.44 -13.08
N ASN A 91 -18.37 25.53 -13.07
CA ASN A 91 -19.43 25.55 -12.06
C ASN A 91 -18.89 25.26 -10.64
N LEU A 92 -17.93 24.33 -10.53
CA LEU A 92 -17.29 24.02 -9.25
C LEU A 92 -16.31 25.11 -8.80
N GLN A 93 -15.62 25.76 -9.74
CA GLN A 93 -14.71 26.88 -9.46
C GLN A 93 -15.44 28.05 -8.76
N GLY A 94 -16.63 28.41 -9.25
CA GLY A 94 -17.44 29.46 -8.63
C GLY A 94 -17.77 29.18 -7.17
N TRP A 95 -18.22 27.95 -6.88
CA TRP A 95 -18.51 27.52 -5.51
C TRP A 95 -17.22 27.43 -4.67
N SER A 96 -16.14 26.88 -5.21
CA SER A 96 -14.85 26.77 -4.50
C SER A 96 -14.31 28.15 -4.14
N LYS A 97 -14.45 29.15 -5.04
CA LYS A 97 -14.05 30.52 -4.79
C LYS A 97 -14.82 31.14 -3.61
N GLU A 98 -16.13 30.94 -3.55
CA GLU A 98 -16.96 31.39 -2.44
C GLU A 98 -16.51 30.75 -1.10
N GLN A 99 -16.14 29.47 -1.11
CA GLN A 99 -15.61 28.81 0.09
C GLN A 99 -14.28 29.41 0.54
N ILE A 100 -13.36 29.75 -0.40
CA ILE A 100 -12.09 30.42 -0.08
C ILE A 100 -12.36 31.82 0.51
N GLU A 101 -13.17 32.63 -0.18
CA GLU A 101 -13.48 33.98 0.24
C GLU A 101 -14.08 34.05 1.65
N SER A 102 -14.80 33.00 2.02
CA SER A 102 -15.45 32.86 3.33
C SER A 102 -14.62 32.14 4.39
N ASP A 103 -13.33 31.87 4.16
CA ASP A 103 -12.41 31.17 5.04
C ASP A 103 -12.91 29.79 5.49
N ASN A 104 -13.64 29.10 4.59
CA ASN A 104 -14.28 27.82 4.85
C ASN A 104 -13.54 26.62 4.25
N VAL A 105 -12.31 26.80 3.75
CA VAL A 105 -11.50 25.75 3.13
C VAL A 105 -10.27 25.47 3.98
N ILE A 106 -10.06 24.20 4.32
CA ILE A 106 -8.81 23.69 4.85
C ILE A 106 -8.08 23.00 3.70
N LEU A 107 -6.92 23.50 3.27
CA LEU A 107 -6.07 22.84 2.29
C LEU A 107 -5.03 22.00 3.02
N ALA A 108 -5.00 20.71 2.72
CA ALA A 108 -4.03 19.73 3.24
C ALA A 108 -3.70 18.71 2.14
N SER A 109 -3.30 19.19 0.97
CA SER A 109 -3.01 18.32 -0.18
C SER A 109 -1.60 17.76 -0.08
N ALA A 110 -1.51 16.43 0.08
CA ALA A 110 -0.26 15.70 0.16
C ALA A 110 0.06 15.06 -1.18
N GLU A 111 1.14 15.50 -1.83
CA GLU A 111 1.53 15.05 -3.17
C GLU A 111 2.96 14.53 -3.19
N ASN A 112 3.14 13.34 -3.76
CA ASN A 112 4.46 12.78 -4.03
C ASN A 112 4.93 13.22 -5.42
N LEU A 113 5.49 14.41 -5.50
CA LEU A 113 6.02 14.94 -6.76
C LEU A 113 7.38 14.31 -7.05
N VAL A 114 7.49 13.73 -8.24
CA VAL A 114 8.73 13.17 -8.76
C VAL A 114 9.19 14.05 -9.92
N TYR A 115 10.49 14.34 -9.98
CA TYR A 115 11.09 15.19 -11.04
C TYR A 115 10.71 14.72 -12.45
N THR A 116 10.64 13.38 -12.65
CA THR A 116 10.19 12.79 -13.91
C THR A 116 8.72 13.04 -14.23
N SER A 117 7.87 13.29 -13.22
CA SER A 117 6.47 13.64 -13.49
C SER A 117 6.36 15.01 -14.15
N TYR A 118 7.24 15.94 -13.79
CA TYR A 118 7.30 17.26 -14.45
C TYR A 118 7.77 17.13 -15.91
N GLU A 119 8.86 16.40 -16.16
CA GLU A 119 9.36 16.14 -17.52
C GLU A 119 8.36 15.30 -18.34
N SER A 120 7.66 14.35 -17.72
CA SER A 120 6.64 13.56 -18.41
C SER A 120 5.39 14.37 -18.72
N ILE A 121 5.03 15.35 -17.90
CA ILE A 121 3.95 16.31 -18.19
C ILE A 121 4.34 17.23 -19.33
N GLU A 122 5.56 17.74 -19.34
CA GLU A 122 6.08 18.56 -20.45
C GLU A 122 6.22 17.72 -21.74
N ALA A 123 6.71 16.49 -21.67
CA ALA A 123 6.81 15.56 -22.78
C ALA A 123 5.42 15.18 -23.33
N TYR A 124 4.45 14.95 -22.45
CA TYR A 124 3.06 14.71 -22.81
C TYR A 124 2.43 15.95 -23.49
N ARG A 125 2.65 17.15 -22.94
CA ARG A 125 2.21 18.43 -23.54
C ARG A 125 2.87 18.69 -24.89
N ALA A 126 4.14 18.27 -25.06
CA ALA A 126 4.88 18.38 -26.31
C ALA A 126 4.58 17.27 -27.32
N GLY A 127 3.65 16.35 -27.01
CA GLY A 127 3.31 15.21 -27.88
C GLY A 127 4.42 14.15 -27.98
N LYS A 128 5.39 14.18 -27.09
CA LYS A 128 6.47 13.19 -27.02
C LYS A 128 6.05 12.06 -26.07
N ASN A 129 5.54 10.96 -26.61
CA ASN A 129 5.27 9.73 -25.86
C ASN A 129 6.59 9.00 -25.55
N GLU A 130 7.39 9.53 -24.66
CA GLU A 130 8.47 8.75 -24.09
C GLU A 130 7.99 8.13 -22.77
N SER A 131 7.66 6.84 -22.83
CA SER A 131 7.51 5.97 -21.67
C SER A 131 8.88 5.76 -21.03
N GLY A 132 9.44 6.82 -20.45
CA GLY A 132 10.67 6.77 -19.69
C GLY A 132 10.40 6.08 -18.35
N SER A 133 11.02 4.93 -18.12
CA SER A 133 11.04 4.28 -16.82
C SER A 133 11.53 5.27 -15.76
N LEU A 134 10.71 5.53 -14.76
CA LEU A 134 11.04 6.32 -13.57
C LEU A 134 12.37 5.85 -12.96
N LYS A 135 13.45 6.60 -13.14
CA LYS A 135 14.67 6.35 -12.41
C LYS A 135 14.44 6.80 -10.96
N SER A 136 14.53 5.87 -10.02
CA SER A 136 14.32 6.10 -8.58
C SER A 136 15.20 7.23 -7.99
N ASP A 137 16.30 7.56 -8.65
CA ASP A 137 17.26 8.61 -8.24
C ASP A 137 16.73 10.06 -8.39
N GLN A 138 15.61 10.25 -9.08
CA GLN A 138 15.07 11.60 -9.34
C GLN A 138 14.00 12.02 -8.33
N SER A 139 13.53 11.11 -7.46
CA SER A 139 12.62 11.45 -6.38
C SER A 139 13.34 12.23 -5.27
N LEU A 140 12.69 13.26 -4.72
CA LEU A 140 13.16 13.92 -3.51
C LEU A 140 13.03 13.04 -2.26
N GLY A 141 12.32 11.91 -2.37
CA GLY A 141 12.04 11.01 -1.26
C GLY A 141 11.18 11.65 -0.15
N ARG A 142 10.47 12.74 -0.47
CA ARG A 142 9.62 13.49 0.46
C ARG A 142 8.32 13.88 -0.20
N THR A 143 7.27 13.95 0.60
CA THR A 143 5.94 14.40 0.19
C THR A 143 5.86 15.92 0.27
N PHE A 144 5.28 16.56 -0.73
CA PHE A 144 4.88 17.95 -0.69
C PHE A 144 3.53 18.04 0.02
N LEU A 145 3.43 18.91 1.00
CA LEU A 145 2.20 19.18 1.73
C LEU A 145 1.79 20.64 1.50
N TYR A 146 0.79 20.84 0.64
CA TYR A 146 0.22 22.16 0.36
C TYR A 146 -0.80 22.49 1.43
N VAL A 147 -0.60 23.64 2.09
CA VAL A 147 -1.40 24.07 3.24
C VAL A 147 -1.79 25.54 3.10
N ASN A 148 -2.91 25.91 3.70
CA ASN A 148 -3.36 27.29 3.83
C ASN A 148 -3.41 27.71 5.31
N ARG A 149 -3.86 28.95 5.56
CA ARG A 149 -3.99 29.51 6.91
C ARG A 149 -4.88 28.65 7.80
N GLU A 150 -6.04 28.23 7.29
CA GLU A 150 -7.02 27.45 8.06
C GLU A 150 -6.47 26.09 8.50
N TYR A 151 -5.59 25.49 7.69
CA TYR A 151 -4.86 24.29 8.09
C TYR A 151 -3.90 24.58 9.24
N LEU A 152 -3.11 25.65 9.14
CA LEU A 152 -2.12 26.03 10.14
C LEU A 152 -2.79 26.36 11.49
N ASP A 153 -3.91 27.10 11.47
CA ASP A 153 -4.72 27.42 12.65
C ASP A 153 -5.30 26.16 13.30
N SER A 154 -5.71 25.18 12.49
CA SER A 154 -6.36 23.94 12.96
C SER A 154 -5.37 22.89 13.44
N ASN A 155 -4.09 22.93 13.02
CA ASN A 155 -3.08 21.91 13.27
C ASN A 155 -1.73 22.50 13.72
N PRO A 156 -1.68 23.30 14.80
CA PRO A 156 -0.45 23.97 15.22
C PRO A 156 0.66 22.99 15.61
N GLU A 157 0.30 21.79 16.11
CA GLU A 157 1.26 20.75 16.50
C GLU A 157 1.90 20.03 15.29
N SER A 158 1.33 20.19 14.10
CA SER A 158 1.80 19.56 12.86
C SER A 158 2.87 20.37 12.14
N LEU A 159 3.32 21.47 12.72
CA LEU A 159 4.20 22.44 12.07
C LEU A 159 5.62 22.36 12.62
N PRO A 160 6.65 22.55 11.76
CA PRO A 160 8.01 22.69 12.24
C PRO A 160 8.19 23.96 13.09
N ALA A 161 9.02 23.84 14.11
CA ALA A 161 9.39 25.02 14.88
C ALA A 161 10.11 26.06 14.01
N GLY A 162 9.79 27.34 14.21
CA GLY A 162 10.45 28.45 13.51
C GLY A 162 9.78 28.89 12.21
N LEU A 163 8.55 28.47 11.94
CA LEU A 163 7.73 29.11 10.89
C LEU A 163 7.46 30.58 11.26
N PRO A 164 7.41 31.49 10.25
CA PRO A 164 6.99 32.87 10.49
C PRO A 164 5.58 32.96 11.07
N PRO A 165 5.22 34.08 11.72
CA PRO A 165 3.84 34.34 12.10
C PRO A 165 2.89 34.22 10.92
N LEU A 166 1.66 33.72 11.17
CA LEU A 166 0.67 33.45 10.10
C LEU A 166 0.29 34.72 9.33
N ASP A 167 0.24 35.86 9.99
CA ASP A 167 -0.08 37.15 9.36
C ASP A 167 1.02 37.59 8.36
N ASP A 168 2.27 37.26 8.65
CA ASP A 168 3.39 37.52 7.72
C ASP A 168 3.31 36.63 6.49
N LEU A 169 2.83 35.38 6.66
CA LEU A 169 2.63 34.43 5.56
C LEU A 169 1.48 34.87 4.65
N GLU A 170 0.37 35.29 5.21
CA GLU A 170 -0.83 35.72 4.46
C GLU A 170 -0.60 37.02 3.69
N GLY A 171 0.25 37.92 4.19
CA GLY A 171 0.64 39.16 3.51
C GLY A 171 1.50 38.97 2.25
N ARG A 172 1.92 37.78 1.91
CA ARG A 172 2.77 37.48 0.76
C ARG A 172 1.95 37.23 -0.49
N SER A 173 2.50 37.66 -1.63
CA SER A 173 1.84 37.47 -2.94
C SER A 173 2.07 36.11 -3.57
N GLY A 174 3.03 35.31 -3.06
CA GLY A 174 3.45 34.03 -3.64
C GLY A 174 3.57 32.91 -2.61
N LEU A 175 3.96 31.73 -3.10
CA LEU A 175 4.14 30.53 -2.28
C LEU A 175 5.32 30.68 -1.31
N SER A 176 5.15 30.18 -0.07
CA SER A 176 6.25 30.05 0.88
C SER A 176 6.54 28.56 1.11
N VAL A 177 7.79 28.14 0.89
CA VAL A 177 8.18 26.73 0.92
C VAL A 177 9.15 26.48 2.06
N TYR A 178 8.82 25.51 2.91
CA TYR A 178 9.62 25.05 4.03
C TYR A 178 10.01 23.59 3.82
N TYR A 179 11.29 23.28 3.89
CA TYR A 179 11.81 21.97 3.57
C TYR A 179 12.79 21.47 4.64
N PRO A 180 12.92 20.12 4.83
CA PRO A 180 13.90 19.56 5.75
C PRO A 180 15.34 19.93 5.36
N GLN A 181 16.18 20.31 6.33
CA GLN A 181 17.56 20.76 6.11
C GLN A 181 18.41 19.77 5.30
N GLU A 182 18.11 18.47 5.40
CA GLU A 182 18.79 17.43 4.62
C GLU A 182 18.65 17.61 3.09
N LEU A 183 17.64 18.35 2.64
CA LEU A 183 17.38 18.66 1.22
C LEU A 183 18.01 19.99 0.75
N GLU A 184 18.83 20.64 1.55
CA GLU A 184 19.43 21.97 1.22
C GLU A 184 20.18 21.97 -0.12
N LYS A 185 20.81 20.84 -0.48
CA LYS A 185 21.51 20.70 -1.77
C LYS A 185 20.58 20.56 -2.98
N ARG A 186 19.28 20.43 -2.76
CA ARG A 186 18.26 20.18 -3.80
C ARG A 186 17.20 21.28 -3.87
N THR A 187 17.56 22.49 -3.47
CA THR A 187 16.65 23.65 -3.41
C THR A 187 16.06 24.02 -4.77
N ASP A 188 16.82 23.87 -5.85
CA ASP A 188 16.33 24.17 -7.21
C ASP A 188 15.27 23.17 -7.67
N ASP A 189 15.42 21.88 -7.31
CA ASP A 189 14.42 20.87 -7.57
C ASP A 189 13.14 21.15 -6.77
N ILE A 190 13.29 21.50 -5.48
CA ILE A 190 12.17 21.85 -4.60
C ILE A 190 11.40 23.04 -5.18
N ARG A 191 12.11 24.10 -5.55
CA ARG A 191 11.53 25.31 -6.14
C ARG A 191 10.69 24.99 -7.39
N ARG A 192 11.25 24.18 -8.29
CA ARG A 192 10.61 23.79 -9.55
C ARG A 192 9.37 22.93 -9.31
N LEU A 193 9.47 21.95 -8.42
CA LEU A 193 8.37 21.03 -8.14
C LEU A 193 7.25 21.72 -7.35
N ALA A 194 7.56 22.56 -6.36
CA ALA A 194 6.57 23.27 -5.56
C ALA A 194 5.68 24.19 -6.41
N SER A 195 6.23 24.85 -7.43
CA SER A 195 5.47 25.71 -8.33
C SER A 195 4.69 24.94 -9.40
N SER A 196 5.10 23.70 -9.74
CA SER A 196 4.52 22.93 -10.84
C SER A 196 3.03 22.61 -10.66
N THR A 197 2.58 22.42 -9.43
CA THR A 197 1.16 22.17 -9.09
C THR A 197 0.26 23.37 -9.41
N PHE A 198 0.85 24.58 -9.48
CA PHE A 198 0.14 25.83 -9.76
C PHE A 198 0.34 26.31 -11.20
N ASP A 199 1.06 25.57 -12.03
CA ASP A 199 1.19 25.91 -13.45
C ASP A 199 -0.15 25.68 -14.14
N SER A 200 -0.75 26.74 -14.71
CA SER A 200 -2.02 26.62 -15.39
C SER A 200 -1.94 25.71 -16.61
N ALA A 201 -2.94 24.82 -16.76
CA ALA A 201 -3.09 23.96 -17.90
C ALA A 201 -3.54 24.70 -19.18
N ASP A 202 -3.54 26.02 -19.21
CA ASP A 202 -3.88 26.83 -20.38
C ASP A 202 -2.80 26.69 -21.49
N SER A 203 -2.76 25.47 -22.03
CA SER A 203 -1.94 25.12 -23.21
C SER A 203 -2.45 25.71 -24.53
N SER A 204 -3.47 26.59 -24.50
CA SER A 204 -3.98 27.28 -25.69
C SER A 204 -3.32 28.63 -25.97
N SER A 205 -2.57 29.20 -25.04
CA SER A 205 -1.80 30.42 -25.27
C SER A 205 -0.37 30.05 -25.65
N SER A 206 0.02 30.54 -26.84
CA SER A 206 1.32 30.35 -27.51
C SER A 206 2.51 30.40 -26.54
N SER A 207 3.49 29.54 -26.81
CA SER A 207 4.73 29.20 -26.10
C SER A 207 5.58 30.31 -25.50
N ASN A 208 5.18 31.57 -25.59
CA ASN A 208 5.97 32.74 -25.15
C ASN A 208 5.62 33.27 -23.75
N ASN A 209 4.58 32.72 -23.07
CA ASN A 209 4.13 33.21 -21.76
C ASN A 209 4.21 32.16 -20.63
N LEU A 210 5.03 31.12 -20.78
CA LEU A 210 5.20 30.10 -19.75
C LEU A 210 5.72 30.66 -18.40
N GLU A 211 6.54 31.70 -18.43
CA GLU A 211 7.05 32.32 -17.19
C GLU A 211 5.99 33.12 -16.43
N ALA A 212 5.03 33.73 -17.13
CA ALA A 212 3.96 34.51 -16.50
C ALA A 212 2.86 33.64 -15.81
N SER A 213 2.87 32.33 -16.05
CA SER A 213 1.85 31.40 -15.56
C SER A 213 2.24 30.67 -14.27
N ARG A 214 3.48 30.83 -13.79
CA ARG A 214 3.97 30.17 -12.56
C ARG A 214 3.60 30.98 -11.33
N ALA A 215 3.15 30.28 -10.27
CA ALA A 215 3.01 30.94 -8.97
C ALA A 215 4.41 31.35 -8.47
N GLU A 216 4.56 32.65 -8.17
CA GLU A 216 5.82 33.18 -7.68
C GLU A 216 6.17 32.60 -6.31
N LEU A 217 7.43 32.23 -6.10
CA LEU A 217 7.93 31.83 -4.79
C LEU A 217 8.37 33.06 -4.00
N SER A 218 7.70 33.33 -2.89
CA SER A 218 8.03 34.43 -1.97
C SER A 218 9.12 34.05 -0.97
N GLU A 219 9.19 32.81 -0.54
CA GLU A 219 10.18 32.32 0.42
C GLU A 219 10.54 30.84 0.17
N LEU A 220 11.82 30.51 0.43
CA LEU A 220 12.32 29.14 0.44
C LEU A 220 13.26 28.99 1.64
N ARG A 221 12.86 28.21 2.67
CA ARG A 221 13.58 28.12 3.93
C ARG A 221 13.68 26.67 4.45
N ALA A 222 14.87 26.32 4.93
CA ALA A 222 15.08 25.04 5.60
C ALA A 222 14.56 25.05 7.04
N TYR A 223 14.09 23.89 7.53
CA TYR A 223 13.77 23.65 8.93
C TYR A 223 14.54 22.44 9.47
N GLU A 224 14.90 22.46 10.75
CA GLU A 224 15.75 21.46 11.39
C GLU A 224 14.97 20.40 12.20
N SER A 225 13.74 20.72 12.59
CA SER A 225 12.96 19.84 13.49
C SER A 225 12.31 18.67 12.73
N VAL A 226 12.32 17.49 13.37
CA VAL A 226 11.50 16.37 12.90
C VAL A 226 10.04 16.74 13.09
N THR A 227 9.30 16.76 11.98
CA THR A 227 7.89 17.18 11.96
C THR A 227 7.02 16.05 11.45
N ARG A 228 5.89 15.85 12.10
CA ARG A 228 4.85 14.92 11.66
C ARG A 228 3.56 15.68 11.40
N SER A 229 3.26 15.91 10.14
CA SER A 229 2.11 16.73 9.73
C SER A 229 0.88 15.88 9.44
N TYR A 230 -0.28 16.33 9.92
CA TYR A 230 -1.57 15.68 9.71
C TYR A 230 -2.13 16.05 8.33
N THR A 231 -2.66 15.08 7.58
CA THR A 231 -3.13 15.26 6.19
C THR A 231 -4.62 15.03 6.00
N TYR A 232 -5.40 14.83 7.07
CA TYR A 232 -6.80 14.43 7.04
C TYR A 232 -7.07 13.08 6.34
N GLY A 233 -6.09 12.48 5.68
CA GLY A 233 -6.18 11.21 4.98
C GLY A 233 -6.97 11.28 3.68
N ASP A 234 -6.63 10.40 2.74
CA ASP A 234 -7.32 10.29 1.45
C ASP A 234 -8.57 9.40 1.49
N GLY A 235 -8.87 8.77 2.64
CA GLY A 235 -9.99 7.85 2.82
C GLY A 235 -9.80 6.48 2.17
N THR A 236 -8.70 6.23 1.48
CA THR A 236 -8.40 4.96 0.81
C THR A 236 -7.28 4.18 1.50
N LYS A 237 -6.29 4.89 2.07
CA LYS A 237 -5.14 4.37 2.80
C LYS A 237 -5.03 5.04 4.16
N ALA A 238 -4.26 4.43 5.07
CA ALA A 238 -4.00 4.99 6.42
C ALA A 238 -2.96 6.12 6.41
N ASN A 239 -2.99 7.00 5.42
CA ASN A 239 -2.02 8.08 5.19
C ASN A 239 -2.47 9.38 5.87
N TYR A 240 -2.71 9.32 7.18
CA TYR A 240 -3.15 10.49 7.95
C TYR A 240 -2.00 11.39 8.41
N PHE A 241 -0.77 10.93 8.26
CA PHE A 241 0.40 11.70 8.63
C PHE A 241 1.51 11.57 7.60
N VAL A 242 2.23 12.65 7.38
CA VAL A 242 3.45 12.70 6.60
C VAL A 242 4.61 13.14 7.48
N GLN A 243 5.74 12.43 7.39
CA GLN A 243 6.95 12.76 8.15
C GLN A 243 7.86 13.66 7.33
N ASN A 244 8.34 14.73 7.96
CA ASN A 244 9.27 15.70 7.38
C ASN A 244 8.85 16.13 5.97
N PRO A 245 7.58 16.59 5.76
CA PRO A 245 7.11 17.00 4.44
C PRO A 245 7.83 18.25 3.97
N ILE A 246 7.84 18.46 2.66
CA ILE A 246 8.10 19.80 2.11
C ILE A 246 6.77 20.55 2.21
N ILE A 247 6.70 21.52 3.13
CA ILE A 247 5.48 22.30 3.39
C ILE A 247 5.44 23.47 2.43
N VAL A 248 4.36 23.56 1.66
CA VAL A 248 4.11 24.67 0.73
C VAL A 248 2.90 25.44 1.25
N TYR A 249 3.16 26.60 1.81
CA TYR A 249 2.11 27.51 2.22
C TYR A 249 1.54 28.24 1.01
N VAL A 250 0.23 28.19 0.85
CA VAL A 250 -0.52 28.78 -0.26
C VAL A 250 -1.41 29.90 0.29
N PRO A 251 -1.08 31.16 0.04
CA PRO A 251 -1.89 32.28 0.51
C PRO A 251 -3.25 32.33 -0.20
N LYS A 252 -4.23 32.96 0.44
CA LYS A 252 -5.62 33.07 -0.05
C LYS A 252 -5.69 33.70 -1.45
N THR A 253 -4.85 34.66 -1.75
CA THR A 253 -4.75 35.30 -3.06
C THR A 253 -4.44 34.30 -4.16
N VAL A 254 -3.43 33.45 -3.96
CA VAL A 254 -3.04 32.40 -4.92
C VAL A 254 -4.15 31.37 -5.08
N LEU A 255 -4.81 30.94 -3.99
CA LEU A 255 -5.93 30.00 -4.05
C LEU A 255 -7.12 30.58 -4.82
N THR A 256 -7.42 31.87 -4.64
CA THR A 256 -8.53 32.54 -5.33
C THR A 256 -8.27 32.66 -6.83
N ASP A 257 -7.02 32.89 -7.22
CA ASP A 257 -6.63 32.99 -8.63
C ASP A 257 -6.51 31.60 -9.31
N ARG A 258 -6.33 30.52 -8.52
CA ARG A 258 -6.10 29.15 -9.00
C ARG A 258 -7.15 28.18 -8.47
N THR A 259 -8.42 28.52 -8.62
CA THR A 259 -9.57 27.71 -8.13
C THR A 259 -9.63 26.31 -8.74
N GLU A 260 -9.03 26.08 -9.90
CA GLU A 260 -8.95 24.75 -10.54
C GLU A 260 -8.16 23.76 -9.67
N MET A 261 -7.06 24.22 -9.10
CA MET A 261 -6.24 23.43 -8.19
C MET A 261 -7.08 23.00 -6.98
N LEU A 262 -7.91 23.88 -6.45
CA LEU A 262 -8.78 23.56 -5.32
C LEU A 262 -9.87 22.54 -5.68
N VAL A 263 -10.46 22.64 -6.87
CA VAL A 263 -11.40 21.61 -7.37
C VAL A 263 -10.70 20.25 -7.49
N ALA A 264 -9.47 20.23 -8.01
CA ALA A 264 -8.66 19.01 -8.06
C ALA A 264 -8.34 18.49 -6.65
N ALA A 265 -7.93 19.37 -5.73
CA ALA A 265 -7.66 19.00 -4.34
C ALA A 265 -8.89 18.43 -3.62
N PHE A 266 -10.10 19.00 -3.80
CA PHE A 266 -11.32 18.42 -3.28
C PHE A 266 -11.58 17.01 -3.84
N SER A 267 -11.38 16.80 -5.14
CA SER A 267 -11.61 15.50 -5.79
C SER A 267 -10.61 14.42 -5.30
N GLN A 268 -9.45 14.82 -4.84
CA GLN A 268 -8.38 13.95 -4.36
C GLN A 268 -8.31 13.86 -2.83
N ASN A 269 -9.28 14.41 -2.09
CA ASN A 269 -9.27 14.54 -0.63
C ASN A 269 -8.06 15.30 -0.08
N GLY A 270 -7.59 16.31 -0.81
CA GLY A 270 -6.53 17.24 -0.39
C GLY A 270 -7.07 18.59 0.08
N ALA A 271 -8.39 18.83 -0.05
CA ALA A 271 -9.08 20.00 0.49
C ALA A 271 -10.34 19.59 1.24
N PHE A 272 -10.66 20.30 2.31
CA PHE A 272 -11.74 20.01 3.23
C PHE A 272 -12.54 21.26 3.55
N ILE A 273 -13.79 21.10 3.91
CA ILE A 273 -14.65 22.18 4.37
C ILE A 273 -14.56 22.26 5.90
N LYS A 274 -14.46 23.49 6.44
CA LYS A 274 -14.40 23.75 7.88
C LYS A 274 -15.80 23.77 8.50
N ASP A 275 -16.76 24.44 7.83
CA ASP A 275 -18.16 24.54 8.24
C ASP A 275 -19.08 23.95 7.16
N ARG A 276 -19.64 22.78 7.48
CA ARG A 276 -20.56 22.05 6.61
C ARG A 276 -21.82 22.86 6.29
N GLN A 277 -22.39 23.52 7.29
CA GLN A 277 -23.67 24.23 7.11
C GLN A 277 -23.51 25.41 6.15
N LYS A 278 -22.45 26.17 6.31
CA LYS A 278 -22.06 27.26 5.41
C LYS A 278 -21.88 26.78 3.97
N ALA A 279 -21.18 25.64 3.78
CA ALA A 279 -21.01 25.04 2.48
C ALA A 279 -22.30 24.54 1.85
N LEU A 280 -23.23 23.95 2.64
CA LEU A 280 -24.54 23.53 2.16
C LEU A 280 -25.42 24.70 1.79
N ASP A 281 -25.35 25.80 2.55
CA ASP A 281 -26.15 27.01 2.26
C ASP A 281 -25.67 27.67 0.97
N SER A 282 -24.38 27.73 0.72
CA SER A 282 -23.78 28.24 -0.54
C SER A 282 -24.12 27.38 -1.77
N LEU A 283 -24.41 26.09 -1.57
CA LEU A 283 -24.88 25.23 -2.66
C LEU A 283 -26.35 25.50 -3.06
N LYS A 284 -27.15 26.15 -2.19
CA LYS A 284 -28.52 26.48 -2.50
C LYS A 284 -28.56 27.53 -3.62
N GLY A 285 -29.00 27.14 -4.79
CA GLY A 285 -29.04 28.01 -5.97
C GLY A 285 -27.74 28.03 -6.81
N SER A 286 -26.69 27.37 -6.37
CA SER A 286 -25.45 27.22 -7.15
C SER A 286 -25.56 26.13 -8.21
N ALA A 287 -24.95 26.34 -9.37
CA ALA A 287 -24.80 25.30 -10.39
C ALA A 287 -23.94 24.12 -9.91
N ALA A 288 -23.08 24.32 -8.93
CA ALA A 288 -22.25 23.29 -8.32
C ALA A 288 -23.06 22.22 -7.57
N ARG A 289 -24.32 22.51 -7.18
CA ARG A 289 -25.20 21.59 -6.42
C ARG A 289 -25.37 20.23 -7.11
N SER A 290 -25.41 20.21 -8.44
CA SER A 290 -25.58 18.95 -9.20
C SER A 290 -24.33 18.06 -9.18
N TYR A 291 -23.17 18.61 -8.85
CA TYR A 291 -21.88 17.92 -8.83
C TYR A 291 -21.45 17.55 -7.40
N VAL A 292 -21.83 18.30 -6.39
CA VAL A 292 -21.52 17.98 -4.99
C VAL A 292 -22.50 16.92 -4.48
N GLY A 293 -22.00 15.71 -4.29
CA GLY A 293 -22.81 14.57 -3.82
C GLY A 293 -23.01 14.61 -2.31
N GLU A 294 -21.92 14.57 -1.57
CA GLU A 294 -21.96 14.48 -0.10
C GLU A 294 -20.86 15.34 0.52
N ILE A 295 -21.15 15.91 1.68
CA ILE A 295 -20.18 16.56 2.55
C ILE A 295 -20.19 15.81 3.88
N LEU A 296 -19.17 14.94 4.07
CA LEU A 296 -19.06 14.02 5.21
C LEU A 296 -17.91 14.42 6.14
N PRO A 297 -18.07 14.28 7.46
CA PRO A 297 -16.96 14.49 8.37
C PRO A 297 -15.83 13.51 8.07
N VAL A 298 -14.59 13.98 8.17
CA VAL A 298 -13.39 13.14 7.96
C VAL A 298 -13.39 11.93 8.91
N SER A 299 -13.92 12.10 10.13
CA SER A 299 -14.06 11.01 11.09
C SER A 299 -14.94 9.86 10.58
N GLU A 300 -15.98 10.12 9.80
CA GLU A 300 -16.84 9.07 9.22
C GLU A 300 -16.09 8.23 8.21
N LYS A 301 -15.33 8.87 7.31
CA LYS A 301 -14.43 8.15 6.38
C LYS A 301 -13.36 7.33 7.12
N TYR A 302 -12.80 7.90 8.18
CA TYR A 302 -11.84 7.21 9.03
C TYR A 302 -12.44 5.95 9.66
N PHE A 303 -13.65 6.04 10.26
CA PHE A 303 -14.29 4.87 10.88
C PHE A 303 -14.65 3.81 9.84
N SER A 304 -15.12 4.20 8.67
CA SER A 304 -15.41 3.30 7.56
C SER A 304 -14.13 2.56 7.12
N LEU A 305 -13.04 3.27 6.90
CA LEU A 305 -11.75 2.70 6.54
C LEU A 305 -11.21 1.78 7.64
N THR A 306 -11.28 2.20 8.91
CA THR A 306 -10.83 1.40 10.07
C THR A 306 -11.61 0.09 10.17
N SER A 307 -12.94 0.14 10.04
CA SER A 307 -13.80 -1.05 10.07
C SER A 307 -13.46 -2.01 8.92
N ARG A 308 -13.25 -1.49 7.72
CA ARG A 308 -12.84 -2.27 6.56
C ARG A 308 -11.47 -2.94 6.78
N MET A 309 -10.44 -2.19 7.20
CA MET A 309 -9.09 -2.73 7.44
C MET A 309 -9.08 -3.77 8.54
N GLN A 310 -9.82 -3.57 9.64
CA GLN A 310 -9.97 -4.56 10.71
C GLN A 310 -10.69 -5.82 10.22
N SER A 311 -11.70 -5.69 9.36
CA SER A 311 -12.38 -6.84 8.76
C SER A 311 -11.44 -7.63 7.84
N GLU A 312 -10.69 -6.94 6.99
CA GLU A 312 -9.68 -7.57 6.11
C GLU A 312 -8.58 -8.26 6.91
N GLN A 313 -8.13 -7.67 8.01
CA GLN A 313 -7.16 -8.27 8.93
C GLN A 313 -7.69 -9.58 9.54
N ARG A 314 -8.93 -9.58 10.05
CA ARG A 314 -9.58 -10.79 10.62
C ARG A 314 -9.74 -11.88 9.57
N ILE A 315 -10.21 -11.55 8.37
CA ILE A 315 -10.36 -12.50 7.25
C ILE A 315 -9.00 -13.10 6.89
N SER A 316 -7.95 -12.29 6.79
CA SER A 316 -6.59 -12.76 6.50
C SER A 316 -6.06 -13.68 7.60
N LEU A 317 -6.35 -13.40 8.87
CA LEU A 317 -5.97 -14.25 9.99
C LEU A 317 -6.66 -15.64 9.93
N TYR A 318 -7.97 -15.67 9.68
CA TYR A 318 -8.71 -16.95 9.53
C TYR A 318 -8.24 -17.73 8.30
N ALA A 319 -8.02 -17.03 7.17
CA ALA A 319 -7.47 -17.65 5.96
C ALA A 319 -6.09 -18.26 6.23
N LEU A 320 -5.22 -17.57 6.96
CA LEU A 320 -3.90 -18.08 7.34
C LEU A 320 -3.98 -19.36 8.17
N ILE A 321 -4.87 -19.42 9.15
CA ILE A 321 -5.07 -20.61 9.98
C ILE A 321 -5.51 -21.79 9.10
N ILE A 322 -6.53 -21.59 8.26
CA ILE A 322 -7.07 -22.65 7.38
C ILE A 322 -6.00 -23.13 6.38
N LEU A 323 -5.28 -22.20 5.75
CA LEU A 323 -4.24 -22.53 4.78
C LEU A 323 -3.04 -23.23 5.45
N SER A 324 -2.70 -22.87 6.68
CA SER A 324 -1.63 -23.53 7.44
C SER A 324 -2.00 -25.00 7.75
N VAL A 325 -3.25 -25.26 8.14
CA VAL A 325 -3.75 -26.62 8.35
C VAL A 325 -3.75 -27.40 7.03
N LEU A 326 -4.23 -26.78 5.93
CA LEU A 326 -4.22 -27.40 4.61
C LEU A 326 -2.78 -27.72 4.15
N CYS A 327 -1.84 -26.81 4.37
CA CYS A 327 -0.42 -27.03 4.06
C CYS A 327 0.16 -28.22 4.85
N LEU A 328 -0.19 -28.35 6.12
CA LEU A 328 0.21 -29.50 6.95
C LEU A 328 -0.39 -30.81 6.43
N VAL A 329 -1.68 -30.84 6.12
CA VAL A 329 -2.36 -32.04 5.60
C VAL A 329 -1.76 -32.47 4.25
N THR A 330 -1.56 -31.53 3.32
CA THR A 330 -0.95 -31.82 2.01
C THR A 330 0.49 -32.32 2.15
N LEU A 331 1.24 -31.81 3.14
CA LEU A 331 2.59 -32.29 3.46
C LEU A 331 2.57 -33.74 3.97
N LEU A 332 1.66 -34.05 4.87
CA LEU A 332 1.53 -35.41 5.42
C LEU A 332 1.17 -36.40 4.32
N GLU A 333 0.25 -36.06 3.43
CA GLU A 333 -0.11 -36.92 2.30
C GLU A 333 1.03 -37.06 1.29
N TYR A 334 1.74 -35.97 1.00
CA TYR A 334 2.93 -36.01 0.16
C TYR A 334 4.00 -36.95 0.73
N ALA A 335 4.32 -36.83 2.02
CA ALA A 335 5.27 -37.72 2.70
C ALA A 335 4.83 -39.17 2.67
N ARG A 336 3.52 -39.44 2.88
CA ARG A 336 2.94 -40.78 2.83
C ARG A 336 3.06 -41.42 1.44
N VAL A 337 2.69 -40.70 0.37
CA VAL A 337 2.80 -41.15 -1.02
C VAL A 337 4.24 -41.44 -1.39
N TYR A 338 5.16 -40.51 -1.04
CA TYR A 338 6.59 -40.72 -1.27
C TYR A 338 7.14 -41.96 -0.60
N CYS A 339 6.83 -42.17 0.68
CA CYS A 339 7.29 -43.32 1.43
C CYS A 339 6.72 -44.65 0.86
N ALA A 340 5.46 -44.66 0.39
CA ALA A 340 4.87 -45.82 -0.25
C ALA A 340 5.53 -46.18 -1.59
N GLU A 341 5.84 -45.17 -2.40
CA GLU A 341 6.52 -45.35 -3.70
C GLU A 341 7.95 -45.85 -3.54
N HIS A 342 8.67 -45.34 -2.55
CA HIS A 342 10.09 -45.64 -2.34
C HIS A 342 10.34 -46.68 -1.22
N GLN A 343 9.33 -47.50 -0.89
CA GLN A 343 9.39 -48.46 0.23
C GLN A 343 10.63 -49.34 0.21
N GLN A 344 10.96 -49.93 -0.94
CA GLN A 344 12.14 -50.81 -1.08
C GLN A 344 13.45 -50.05 -0.87
N ARG A 345 13.56 -48.83 -1.38
CA ARG A 345 14.76 -48.01 -1.21
C ARG A 345 14.95 -47.62 0.26
N ILE A 346 13.87 -47.25 0.92
CA ILE A 346 13.87 -46.89 2.34
C ILE A 346 14.27 -48.09 3.20
N ALA A 347 13.71 -49.28 2.93
CA ALA A 347 14.06 -50.51 3.63
C ALA A 347 15.56 -50.86 3.48
N ARG A 348 16.11 -50.81 2.24
CA ARG A 348 17.53 -51.01 2.00
C ARG A 348 18.40 -50.01 2.75
N SER A 349 18.04 -48.73 2.70
CA SER A 349 18.78 -47.67 3.43
C SER A 349 18.80 -47.93 4.94
N PHE A 350 17.68 -48.44 5.50
CA PHE A 350 17.60 -48.81 6.91
C PHE A 350 18.54 -49.99 7.22
N THR A 351 18.53 -51.05 6.37
CA THR A 351 19.43 -52.21 6.52
C THR A 351 20.90 -51.82 6.52
N TYR A 352 21.27 -50.77 5.76
CA TYR A 352 22.64 -50.24 5.75
C TYR A 352 22.91 -49.21 6.87
N GLY A 353 21.98 -49.02 7.84
CA GLY A 353 22.17 -48.10 8.95
C GLY A 353 22.16 -46.62 8.58
N MET A 354 21.63 -46.24 7.39
CA MET A 354 21.59 -44.84 6.95
C MET A 354 20.60 -44.01 7.77
N HIS A 355 21.04 -42.85 8.19
CA HIS A 355 20.15 -41.91 8.90
C HIS A 355 18.99 -41.42 7.99
N PRO A 356 17.75 -41.21 8.51
CA PRO A 356 16.59 -40.79 7.72
C PRO A 356 16.82 -39.55 6.88
N THR A 357 17.55 -38.55 7.38
CA THR A 357 17.85 -37.33 6.63
C THR A 357 18.66 -37.56 5.35
N LEU A 358 19.57 -38.55 5.38
CA LEU A 358 20.34 -38.93 4.18
C LEU A 358 19.46 -39.68 3.16
N THR A 359 18.54 -40.52 3.65
CA THR A 359 17.58 -41.24 2.81
C THR A 359 16.66 -40.29 2.03
N PHE A 360 16.21 -39.19 2.68
CA PHE A 360 15.31 -38.20 2.10
C PHE A 360 15.99 -36.94 1.57
N ARG A 361 17.33 -36.89 1.51
CA ARG A 361 18.09 -35.68 1.16
C ARG A 361 17.58 -34.98 -0.11
N GLY A 362 17.24 -35.73 -1.16
CA GLY A 362 16.80 -35.15 -2.43
C GLY A 362 15.45 -34.44 -2.31
N VAL A 363 14.52 -35.03 -1.55
CA VAL A 363 13.20 -34.42 -1.29
C VAL A 363 13.35 -33.20 -0.38
N LEU A 364 14.14 -33.31 0.69
CA LEU A 364 14.37 -32.20 1.63
C LEU A 364 15.06 -31.00 0.94
N ILE A 365 16.00 -31.25 0.01
CA ILE A 365 16.60 -30.19 -0.81
C ILE A 365 15.54 -29.54 -1.71
N GLY A 366 14.71 -30.35 -2.39
CA GLY A 366 13.62 -29.83 -3.23
C GLY A 366 12.64 -28.96 -2.44
N GLU A 367 12.28 -29.38 -1.22
CA GLU A 367 11.44 -28.62 -0.32
C GLU A 367 12.09 -27.32 0.17
N ALA A 368 13.37 -27.37 0.51
CA ALA A 368 14.11 -26.16 0.90
C ALA A 368 14.18 -25.15 -0.26
N VAL A 369 14.47 -25.61 -1.48
CA VAL A 369 14.50 -24.75 -2.67
C VAL A 369 13.13 -24.14 -2.93
N LEU A 370 12.05 -24.94 -2.90
CA LEU A 370 10.68 -24.41 -3.05
C LEU A 370 10.35 -23.35 -1.98
N THR A 371 10.68 -23.63 -0.74
CA THR A 371 10.43 -22.72 0.38
C THR A 371 11.21 -21.40 0.17
N ILE A 372 12.47 -21.46 -0.22
CA ILE A 372 13.30 -20.28 -0.50
C ILE A 372 12.70 -19.47 -1.66
N LEU A 373 12.30 -20.09 -2.76
CA LEU A 373 11.71 -19.40 -3.90
C LEU A 373 10.41 -18.66 -3.53
N VAL A 374 9.52 -19.33 -2.79
CA VAL A 374 8.24 -18.74 -2.37
C VAL A 374 8.46 -17.58 -1.39
N ILE A 375 9.43 -17.72 -0.48
CA ILE A 375 9.79 -16.64 0.45
C ILE A 375 10.42 -15.46 -0.29
N SER A 376 11.33 -15.71 -1.23
CA SER A 376 11.94 -14.65 -2.05
C SER A 376 10.86 -13.85 -2.79
N TYR A 377 9.84 -14.52 -3.32
CA TYR A 377 8.69 -13.85 -3.91
C TYR A 377 7.91 -13.00 -2.88
N GLY A 378 7.65 -13.51 -1.69
CA GLY A 378 6.99 -12.76 -0.62
C GLY A 378 7.78 -11.54 -0.17
N VAL A 379 9.10 -11.68 -0.05
CA VAL A 379 10.00 -10.55 0.28
C VAL A 379 9.95 -9.48 -0.81
N LEU A 380 9.99 -9.87 -2.09
CA LEU A 380 9.87 -8.93 -3.21
C LEU A 380 8.53 -8.16 -3.18
N GLN A 381 7.43 -8.84 -2.88
CA GLN A 381 6.12 -8.19 -2.72
C GLN A 381 6.10 -7.21 -1.55
N LEU A 382 6.67 -7.57 -0.41
CA LEU A 382 6.73 -6.69 0.76
C LEU A 382 7.68 -5.51 0.55
N THR A 383 8.81 -5.70 -0.14
CA THR A 383 9.71 -4.57 -0.44
C THR A 383 9.08 -3.58 -1.40
N SER A 384 8.28 -4.03 -2.38
CA SER A 384 7.54 -3.14 -3.27
C SER A 384 6.47 -2.33 -2.51
N LEU A 385 5.72 -2.97 -1.61
CA LEU A 385 4.77 -2.31 -0.73
C LEU A 385 5.44 -1.35 0.26
N ALA A 386 6.58 -1.75 0.83
CA ALA A 386 7.37 -0.90 1.72
C ALA A 386 7.94 0.32 1.00
N HIS A 387 8.36 0.18 -0.26
CA HIS A 387 8.85 1.28 -1.07
C HIS A 387 7.73 2.29 -1.39
N GLU A 388 6.55 1.84 -1.77
CA GLU A 388 5.39 2.71 -1.96
C GLU A 388 5.03 3.47 -0.67
N GLN A 389 5.12 2.81 0.48
CA GLN A 389 4.85 3.46 1.77
C GLN A 389 5.99 4.35 2.26
N TYR A 390 7.24 4.02 1.94
CA TYR A 390 8.38 4.90 2.23
C TYR A 390 8.21 6.27 1.59
N LEU A 391 7.76 6.29 0.34
CA LEU A 391 7.46 7.54 -0.37
C LEU A 391 6.31 8.33 0.28
N ASN A 392 5.36 7.64 0.91
CA ASN A 392 4.15 8.24 1.48
C ASN A 392 4.25 8.56 2.99
N ALA A 393 4.92 7.72 3.78
CA ALA A 393 4.87 7.77 5.25
C ALA A 393 6.24 7.79 5.95
N GLY A 394 7.35 7.79 5.19
CA GLY A 394 8.72 7.89 5.72
C GLY A 394 9.37 6.56 6.16
N ALA A 395 10.65 6.66 6.54
CA ALA A 395 11.54 5.52 6.78
C ALA A 395 11.12 4.61 7.96
N GLU A 396 10.45 5.14 8.98
CA GLU A 396 10.07 4.35 10.18
C GLU A 396 9.04 3.28 9.85
N THR A 397 8.03 3.61 9.05
CA THR A 397 6.98 2.66 8.63
C THR A 397 7.54 1.56 7.74
N ALA A 398 8.47 1.89 6.84
CA ALA A 398 9.15 0.91 6.00
C ALA A 398 10.00 -0.07 6.85
N SER A 399 10.66 0.41 7.90
CA SER A 399 11.46 -0.43 8.79
C SER A 399 10.60 -1.42 9.58
N VAL A 400 9.43 -1.01 10.06
CA VAL A 400 8.50 -1.90 10.79
C VAL A 400 7.98 -3.01 9.88
N ILE A 401 7.64 -2.70 8.62
CA ILE A 401 7.24 -3.73 7.65
C ILE A 401 8.38 -4.72 7.41
N ALA A 402 9.60 -4.23 7.20
CA ALA A 402 10.76 -5.09 6.95
C ALA A 402 11.03 -6.03 8.14
N VAL A 403 10.93 -5.55 9.39
CA VAL A 403 11.09 -6.37 10.59
C VAL A 403 9.98 -7.41 10.71
N LEU A 404 8.70 -7.00 10.58
CA LEU A 404 7.56 -7.91 10.61
C LEU A 404 7.68 -9.00 9.52
N ALA A 405 8.03 -8.61 8.31
CA ALA A 405 8.27 -9.51 7.20
C ALA A 405 9.36 -10.53 7.52
N THR A 406 10.50 -10.06 8.01
CA THR A 406 11.64 -10.92 8.36
C THR A 406 11.24 -11.95 9.41
N VAL A 407 10.55 -11.54 10.47
CA VAL A 407 10.07 -12.44 11.53
C VAL A 407 9.07 -13.46 10.99
N LEU A 408 8.07 -13.03 10.21
CA LEU A 408 7.05 -13.90 9.65
C LEU A 408 7.65 -14.92 8.67
N PHE A 409 8.56 -14.48 7.79
CA PHE A 409 9.19 -15.39 6.83
C PHE A 409 10.16 -16.35 7.51
N THR A 410 10.97 -15.89 8.45
CA THR A 410 11.87 -16.77 9.20
C THR A 410 11.11 -17.84 9.96
N SER A 411 10.01 -17.47 10.63
CA SER A 411 9.15 -18.44 11.32
C SER A 411 8.51 -19.44 10.35
N THR A 412 8.07 -18.99 9.17
CA THR A 412 7.51 -19.88 8.12
C THR A 412 8.54 -20.90 7.62
N VAL A 413 9.80 -20.48 7.41
CA VAL A 413 10.91 -21.38 7.05
C VAL A 413 11.11 -22.45 8.12
N ILE A 414 11.25 -22.03 9.37
CA ILE A 414 11.51 -22.94 10.49
C ILE A 414 10.37 -23.95 10.62
N VAL A 415 9.12 -23.50 10.57
CA VAL A 415 7.96 -24.36 10.63
C VAL A 415 7.88 -25.31 9.43
N SER A 416 8.12 -24.82 8.20
CA SER A 416 8.09 -25.66 6.99
C SER A 416 9.16 -26.75 7.03
N ILE A 417 10.39 -26.43 7.39
CA ILE A 417 11.49 -27.41 7.48
C ILE A 417 11.23 -28.38 8.63
N GLY A 418 10.83 -27.89 9.81
CA GLY A 418 10.54 -28.71 10.98
C GLY A 418 9.41 -29.70 10.74
N THR A 419 8.30 -29.26 10.13
CA THR A 419 7.17 -30.14 9.79
C THR A 419 7.54 -31.13 8.69
N SER A 420 8.39 -30.78 7.73
CA SER A 420 8.91 -31.69 6.71
C SER A 420 9.75 -32.79 7.33
N LEU A 421 10.71 -32.46 8.16
CA LEU A 421 11.54 -33.43 8.87
C LEU A 421 10.71 -34.37 9.74
N TRP A 422 9.73 -33.83 10.46
CA TRP A 422 8.82 -34.65 11.29
C TRP A 422 7.96 -35.61 10.45
N SER A 423 7.37 -35.14 9.35
CA SER A 423 6.50 -35.93 8.47
C SER A 423 7.24 -37.07 7.82
N PHE A 424 8.42 -36.79 7.25
CA PHE A 424 9.25 -37.82 6.63
C PHE A 424 9.86 -38.79 7.68
N GLY A 425 10.25 -38.30 8.85
CA GLY A 425 10.70 -39.13 9.97
C GLY A 425 9.63 -40.11 10.46
N ARG A 426 8.37 -39.65 10.54
CA ARG A 426 7.21 -40.50 10.87
C ARG A 426 6.96 -41.54 9.76
N GLY A 427 6.95 -41.12 8.50
CA GLY A 427 6.80 -42.01 7.33
C GLY A 427 7.87 -43.09 7.29
N TYR A 428 9.13 -42.74 7.59
CA TYR A 428 10.24 -43.67 7.69
C TYR A 428 9.98 -44.76 8.72
N ARG A 429 9.61 -44.40 9.96
CA ARG A 429 9.33 -45.37 11.06
C ARG A 429 8.20 -46.34 10.70
N VAL A 430 7.10 -45.82 10.10
CA VAL A 430 5.96 -46.66 9.70
C VAL A 430 6.37 -47.64 8.57
N THR A 431 7.15 -47.16 7.58
CA THR A 431 7.58 -48.00 6.46
C THR A 431 8.51 -49.11 6.93
N VAL A 432 9.45 -48.82 7.82
CA VAL A 432 10.37 -49.80 8.40
C VAL A 432 9.61 -50.84 9.24
N ALA A 433 8.68 -50.41 10.10
CA ALA A 433 7.87 -51.29 10.91
C ALA A 433 7.00 -52.25 10.06
N ASN A 434 6.41 -51.72 8.97
CA ASN A 434 5.61 -52.55 8.06
C ASN A 434 6.46 -53.56 7.28
N HIS A 435 7.69 -53.19 6.91
CA HIS A 435 8.60 -54.11 6.23
C HIS A 435 9.06 -55.23 7.15
N ALA A 436 9.45 -54.91 8.38
CA ALA A 436 9.83 -55.89 9.40
C ALA A 436 8.70 -56.90 9.71
N ARG A 437 7.43 -56.45 9.72
CA ARG A 437 6.27 -57.34 9.89
C ARG A 437 6.09 -58.28 8.71
N LYS A 438 6.35 -57.83 7.47
CA LYS A 438 6.18 -58.69 6.27
C LYS A 438 7.27 -59.77 6.15
N GLU A 439 8.41 -59.57 6.75
CA GLU A 439 9.50 -60.55 6.77
C GLU A 439 9.34 -61.59 7.90
N MET A 440 8.49 -61.30 8.89
CA MET A 440 8.19 -62.26 9.99
C MET A 440 7.05 -63.22 9.68
N TYR A 441 6.34 -63.05 8.58
CA TYR A 441 5.29 -63.94 8.09
C TYR A 441 5.63 -64.44 6.67
#